data_5657557a16dd1c5c45c9dbc26f8c515d
#
_entry.id   5657557a16dd1c5c45c9dbc26f8c515d
#
_cell.length_a   1.000
_cell.length_b   1.000
_cell.length_c   1.000
_cell.angle_alpha   90.00
_cell.angle_beta   90.00
_cell.angle_gamma   90.00
#
_symmetry.space_group_name_H-M   'P 1'
#
loop_
_entity.id
_entity.type
_entity.pdbx_description
1 polymer ?
#
loop_
_entity_poly.entity_id
_entity_poly.type
_entity_poly.pdbx_seq_one_letter_code
_entity_poly.pdbx_strand_id
1 'polypeptide(L)'
;MADVQIGPSIRAQLGKASPVIGRFEAMILLGFVIGKPREYLIAHDEAELTEDQILQFDMLVDMRAAGTPVPYLTGSQEFFGRHFHVTDAVLIPRPDTEVLVEQALLVVAGNPKVLDLGTGSGCIGITLALEIPGAQVTATDASEAALEIARGNAAELAAKVEFREGFWWDALVPNSQFDLIVSNPPYIRPDDEHLRNLEYEPLQALTDGINGLECLQAIADGAIAHLTPGGWLLLEHGYDQGAEVRAMLEQAGFAAVRTKK
;
A
#
# COMPACT_ATOMS: atom_id res chain seq x y z
N MET A 1 -1.23 -35.21 29.69
CA MET A 1 -0.35 -34.32 28.90
C MET A 1 -0.22 -35.00 27.56
N ALA A 2 -0.72 -34.39 26.49
CA ALA A 2 -0.51 -34.94 25.16
C ALA A 2 0.98 -34.80 24.84
N ASP A 3 1.63 -35.90 24.41
CA ASP A 3 3.00 -35.88 23.90
C ASP A 3 3.00 -34.91 22.70
N VAL A 4 3.66 -33.77 22.83
CA VAL A 4 3.93 -32.87 21.69
C VAL A 4 4.95 -33.62 20.83
N GLN A 5 4.52 -34.20 19.75
CA GLN A 5 5.45 -34.79 18.77
C GLN A 5 6.31 -33.64 18.22
N ILE A 6 7.59 -33.73 18.46
CA ILE A 6 8.60 -32.77 18.06
C ILE A 6 9.02 -33.12 16.62
N GLY A 7 8.91 -32.14 15.71
CA GLY A 7 9.18 -32.31 14.29
C GLY A 7 10.58 -31.85 13.86
N PRO A 8 10.84 -31.71 12.55
CA PRO A 8 12.10 -31.24 12.02
C PRO A 8 12.43 -29.82 12.49
N SER A 9 13.74 -29.48 12.47
CA SER A 9 14.25 -28.20 12.92
C SER A 9 13.91 -27.05 11.93
N ILE A 10 14.00 -25.80 12.40
CA ILE A 10 13.92 -24.56 11.58
C ILE A 10 14.83 -24.68 10.35
N ARG A 11 16.11 -25.11 10.53
CA ARG A 11 17.06 -25.31 9.41
C ARG A 11 16.53 -26.28 8.37
N ALA A 12 15.96 -27.39 8.81
CA ALA A 12 15.46 -28.43 7.91
C ALA A 12 14.26 -27.92 7.10
N GLN A 13 13.30 -27.21 7.73
CA GLN A 13 12.14 -26.64 7.03
C GLN A 13 12.52 -25.52 6.08
N LEU A 14 13.40 -24.60 6.48
CA LEU A 14 13.92 -23.58 5.59
C LEU A 14 14.70 -24.19 4.40
N GLY A 15 15.46 -25.29 4.63
CA GLY A 15 16.16 -26.02 3.59
C GLY A 15 15.22 -26.63 2.55
N LYS A 16 14.03 -27.11 2.97
CA LYS A 16 12.98 -27.65 2.11
C LYS A 16 12.27 -26.54 1.31
N ALA A 17 11.93 -25.43 1.93
CA ALA A 17 11.16 -24.37 1.30
C ALA A 17 12.00 -23.44 0.40
N SER A 18 13.27 -23.20 0.75
CA SER A 18 14.13 -22.25 0.02
C SER A 18 14.30 -22.52 -1.49
N PRO A 19 14.37 -23.75 -1.97
CA PRO A 19 14.41 -24.02 -3.42
C PRO A 19 13.10 -23.70 -4.13
N VAL A 20 11.98 -23.63 -3.41
CA VAL A 20 10.64 -23.43 -3.98
C VAL A 20 10.29 -21.96 -4.07
N ILE A 21 10.42 -21.22 -2.97
CA ILE A 21 9.97 -19.81 -2.85
C ILE A 21 11.12 -18.83 -2.56
N GLY A 22 12.35 -19.29 -2.52
CA GLY A 22 13.50 -18.47 -2.13
C GLY A 22 13.66 -18.39 -0.59
N ARG A 23 14.94 -18.26 -0.17
CA ARG A 23 15.27 -18.29 1.27
C ARG A 23 14.68 -17.13 2.05
N PHE A 24 14.63 -15.94 1.44
CA PHE A 24 14.16 -14.74 2.11
C PHE A 24 12.67 -14.83 2.45
N GLU A 25 11.84 -15.20 1.49
CA GLU A 25 10.39 -15.36 1.70
C GLU A 25 10.08 -16.55 2.63
N ALA A 26 10.81 -17.64 2.50
CA ALA A 26 10.68 -18.78 3.44
C ALA A 26 10.94 -18.36 4.89
N MET A 27 11.92 -17.48 5.13
CA MET A 27 12.20 -16.96 6.48
C MET A 27 11.08 -16.03 6.98
N ILE A 28 10.50 -15.22 6.12
CA ILE A 28 9.36 -14.36 6.49
C ILE A 28 8.18 -15.23 6.90
N LEU A 29 7.79 -16.20 6.06
CA LEU A 29 6.64 -17.07 6.32
C LEU A 29 6.84 -17.94 7.58
N LEU A 30 8.04 -18.52 7.77
CA LEU A 30 8.31 -19.31 8.98
C LEU A 30 8.31 -18.42 10.22
N GLY A 31 8.91 -17.23 10.13
CA GLY A 31 8.90 -16.24 11.22
C GLY A 31 7.47 -15.85 11.63
N PHE A 32 6.60 -15.66 10.65
CA PHE A 32 5.16 -15.40 10.86
C PHE A 32 4.50 -16.57 11.60
N VAL A 33 4.68 -17.80 11.13
CA VAL A 33 4.08 -19.00 11.73
C VAL A 33 4.48 -19.20 13.20
N ILE A 34 5.75 -18.97 13.53
CA ILE A 34 6.25 -19.18 14.90
C ILE A 34 6.22 -17.92 15.76
N GLY A 35 5.79 -16.77 15.21
CA GLY A 35 5.75 -15.49 15.93
C GLY A 35 7.13 -15.01 16.36
N LYS A 36 8.17 -15.20 15.52
CA LYS A 36 9.56 -14.82 15.80
C LYS A 36 10.19 -14.04 14.67
N PRO A 37 11.06 -13.06 14.99
CA PRO A 37 11.78 -12.31 13.98
C PRO A 37 12.85 -13.16 13.28
N ARG A 38 13.32 -12.69 12.13
CA ARG A 38 14.30 -13.38 11.29
C ARG A 38 15.60 -13.71 12.03
N GLU A 39 16.05 -12.82 12.92
CA GLU A 39 17.27 -13.01 13.72
C GLU A 39 17.15 -14.22 14.63
N TYR A 40 15.96 -14.49 15.15
CA TYR A 40 15.70 -15.69 15.95
C TYR A 40 15.87 -16.97 15.13
N LEU A 41 15.35 -16.99 13.88
CA LEU A 41 15.48 -18.14 12.99
C LEU A 41 16.94 -18.47 12.67
N ILE A 42 17.79 -17.43 12.58
CA ILE A 42 19.22 -17.59 12.32
C ILE A 42 19.95 -18.10 13.57
N ALA A 43 19.62 -17.55 14.73
CA ALA A 43 20.30 -17.87 15.98
C ALA A 43 19.87 -19.23 16.57
N HIS A 44 18.68 -19.71 16.22
CA HIS A 44 18.07 -20.93 16.80
C HIS A 44 17.65 -21.92 15.70
N ASP A 45 18.45 -22.06 14.66
CA ASP A 45 18.11 -22.85 13.48
C ASP A 45 18.01 -24.37 13.74
N GLU A 46 18.55 -24.85 14.87
CA GLU A 46 18.37 -26.22 15.38
C GLU A 46 17.09 -26.40 16.22
N ALA A 47 16.36 -25.30 16.53
CA ALA A 47 15.11 -25.42 17.28
C ALA A 47 14.07 -26.21 16.48
N GLU A 48 13.41 -27.13 17.19
CA GLU A 48 12.40 -28.03 16.62
C GLU A 48 11.04 -27.31 16.53
N LEU A 49 10.28 -27.64 15.50
CA LEU A 49 8.94 -27.11 15.24
C LEU A 49 7.87 -28.13 15.64
N THR A 50 6.70 -27.65 16.03
CA THR A 50 5.54 -28.51 16.24
C THR A 50 4.95 -28.96 14.91
N GLU A 51 4.20 -30.06 14.92
CA GLU A 51 3.49 -30.55 13.72
C GLU A 51 2.54 -29.49 13.15
N ASP A 52 1.82 -28.74 14.00
CA ASP A 52 0.93 -27.66 13.59
C ASP A 52 1.69 -26.52 12.88
N GLN A 53 2.86 -26.13 13.41
CA GLN A 53 3.72 -25.11 12.79
C GLN A 53 4.23 -25.58 11.42
N ILE A 54 4.62 -26.85 11.30
CA ILE A 54 5.07 -27.42 10.03
C ILE A 54 3.94 -27.42 9.01
N LEU A 55 2.74 -27.89 9.40
CA LEU A 55 1.58 -27.94 8.51
C LEU A 55 1.19 -26.53 8.04
N GLN A 56 1.13 -25.56 8.94
CA GLN A 56 0.82 -24.17 8.61
C GLN A 56 1.88 -23.58 7.69
N PHE A 57 3.16 -23.81 7.97
CA PHE A 57 4.25 -23.33 7.13
C PHE A 57 4.22 -23.95 5.73
N ASP A 58 4.07 -25.27 5.61
CA ASP A 58 3.99 -25.97 4.33
C ASP A 58 2.81 -25.43 3.49
N MET A 59 1.65 -25.20 4.10
CA MET A 59 0.50 -24.58 3.43
C MET A 59 0.82 -23.17 2.88
N LEU A 60 1.48 -22.32 3.66
CA LEU A 60 1.89 -20.99 3.20
C LEU A 60 2.92 -21.04 2.07
N VAL A 61 3.86 -22.02 2.13
CA VAL A 61 4.82 -22.26 1.04
C VAL A 61 4.11 -22.67 -0.23
N ASP A 62 3.12 -23.56 -0.16
CA ASP A 62 2.35 -23.98 -1.32
C ASP A 62 1.54 -22.81 -1.94
N MET A 63 0.90 -21.99 -1.11
CA MET A 63 0.18 -20.79 -1.56
C MET A 63 1.14 -19.79 -2.22
N ARG A 64 2.33 -19.58 -1.64
CA ARG A 64 3.35 -18.68 -2.22
C ARG A 64 3.90 -19.24 -3.53
N ALA A 65 4.13 -20.53 -3.62
CA ALA A 65 4.56 -21.20 -4.85
C ALA A 65 3.52 -21.10 -5.97
N ALA A 66 2.22 -21.03 -5.61
CA ALA A 66 1.13 -20.76 -6.54
C ALA A 66 1.04 -19.28 -6.97
N GLY A 67 1.82 -18.36 -6.35
CA GLY A 67 1.91 -16.95 -6.72
C GLY A 67 1.37 -15.96 -5.69
N THR A 68 0.66 -16.40 -4.64
CA THR A 68 0.08 -15.50 -3.64
C THR A 68 1.16 -14.61 -3.01
N PRO A 69 1.00 -13.27 -3.00
CA PRO A 69 1.99 -12.36 -2.40
C PRO A 69 2.18 -12.60 -0.90
N VAL A 70 3.44 -12.53 -0.45
CA VAL A 70 3.77 -12.71 0.97
C VAL A 70 2.98 -11.78 1.89
N PRO A 71 2.76 -10.48 1.58
CA PRO A 71 1.94 -9.62 2.42
C PRO A 71 0.50 -10.11 2.63
N TYR A 72 -0.11 -10.74 1.64
CA TYR A 72 -1.45 -11.32 1.80
C TYR A 72 -1.45 -12.60 2.64
N LEU A 73 -0.34 -13.37 2.59
CA LEU A 73 -0.17 -14.57 3.41
C LEU A 73 0.06 -14.24 4.89
N THR A 74 0.76 -13.13 5.16
CA THR A 74 1.05 -12.66 6.52
C THR A 74 0.03 -11.65 7.03
N GLY A 75 -0.84 -11.14 6.14
CA GLY A 75 -1.82 -10.11 6.45
C GLY A 75 -1.21 -8.73 6.71
N SER A 76 0.07 -8.50 6.40
CA SER A 76 0.76 -7.26 6.78
C SER A 76 1.83 -6.87 5.78
N GLN A 77 1.93 -5.54 5.53
CA GLN A 77 3.00 -4.91 4.76
C GLN A 77 3.56 -3.71 5.54
N GLU A 78 4.87 -3.62 5.57
CA GLU A 78 5.56 -2.46 6.11
C GLU A 78 5.51 -1.29 5.11
N PHE A 79 5.22 -0.06 5.60
CA PHE A 79 5.25 1.18 4.84
C PHE A 79 5.61 2.33 5.79
N PHE A 80 6.62 3.07 5.46
CA PHE A 80 7.13 4.23 6.21
C PHE A 80 7.39 3.92 7.70
N GLY A 81 7.99 2.75 7.97
CA GLY A 81 8.32 2.27 9.32
C GLY A 81 7.13 1.77 10.15
N ARG A 82 5.96 1.55 9.53
CA ARG A 82 4.74 1.05 10.17
C ARG A 82 4.20 -0.17 9.45
N HIS A 83 3.53 -1.04 10.19
CA HIS A 83 2.84 -2.19 9.61
C HIS A 83 1.39 -1.85 9.30
N PHE A 84 0.98 -2.11 8.07
CA PHE A 84 -0.39 -1.96 7.59
C PHE A 84 -1.00 -3.32 7.31
N HIS A 85 -2.18 -3.58 7.84
CA HIS A 85 -2.95 -4.75 7.46
C HIS A 85 -3.35 -4.65 5.98
N VAL A 86 -3.19 -5.75 5.25
CA VAL A 86 -3.50 -5.85 3.83
C VAL A 86 -4.19 -7.17 3.51
N THR A 87 -5.12 -7.13 2.57
CA THR A 87 -5.80 -8.28 1.98
C THR A 87 -5.91 -8.06 0.48
N ASP A 88 -6.48 -9.01 -0.24
CA ASP A 88 -6.79 -8.90 -1.67
C ASP A 88 -7.80 -7.78 -2.03
N ALA A 89 -8.34 -7.09 -1.03
CA ALA A 89 -9.20 -5.91 -1.22
C ALA A 89 -8.41 -4.62 -1.50
N VAL A 90 -7.10 -4.57 -1.24
CA VAL A 90 -6.26 -3.37 -1.35
C VAL A 90 -4.95 -3.65 -2.07
N LEU A 91 -4.43 -2.63 -2.76
CA LEU A 91 -3.06 -2.64 -3.27
C LEU A 91 -2.08 -2.83 -2.11
N ILE A 92 -1.10 -3.71 -2.28
CA ILE A 92 0.00 -3.83 -1.32
C ILE A 92 0.84 -2.55 -1.37
N PRO A 93 1.02 -1.82 -0.25
CA PRO A 93 1.86 -0.62 -0.21
C PRO A 93 3.26 -0.86 -0.81
N ARG A 94 3.69 0.07 -1.68
CA ARG A 94 5.00 -0.03 -2.37
C ARG A 94 6.03 0.91 -1.75
N PRO A 95 7.29 0.51 -1.68
CA PRO A 95 8.36 1.41 -1.22
C PRO A 95 8.47 2.70 -2.02
N ASP A 96 8.22 2.65 -3.35
CA ASP A 96 8.27 3.82 -4.21
C ASP A 96 7.22 4.88 -3.81
N THR A 97 6.08 4.46 -3.27
CA THR A 97 5.02 5.35 -2.77
C THR A 97 5.47 6.15 -1.54
N GLU A 98 6.52 5.73 -0.82
CA GLU A 98 7.08 6.51 0.29
C GLU A 98 7.65 7.86 -0.18
N VAL A 99 8.13 7.94 -1.42
CA VAL A 99 8.57 9.20 -2.03
C VAL A 99 7.44 10.21 -2.09
N LEU A 100 6.19 9.77 -2.33
CA LEU A 100 5.01 10.64 -2.32
C LEU A 100 4.81 11.26 -0.93
N VAL A 101 4.92 10.45 0.13
CA VAL A 101 4.85 10.91 1.53
C VAL A 101 5.99 11.88 1.83
N GLU A 102 7.24 11.55 1.49
CA GLU A 102 8.39 12.43 1.69
C GLU A 102 8.19 13.81 1.03
N GLN A 103 7.69 13.83 -0.21
CA GLN A 103 7.42 15.09 -0.90
C GLN A 103 6.27 15.86 -0.25
N ALA A 104 5.23 15.19 0.25
CA ALA A 104 4.14 15.80 0.99
C ALA A 104 4.65 16.51 2.25
N LEU A 105 5.53 15.88 3.02
CA LEU A 105 6.14 16.44 4.22
C LEU A 105 6.99 17.69 3.95
N LEU A 106 7.53 17.85 2.74
CA LEU A 106 8.36 19.02 2.36
C LEU A 106 7.53 20.24 1.94
N VAL A 107 6.28 20.05 1.50
CA VAL A 107 5.49 21.12 0.89
C VAL A 107 4.40 21.68 1.80
N VAL A 108 4.09 21.02 2.90
CA VAL A 108 3.07 21.47 3.85
C VAL A 108 3.69 22.01 5.14
N ALA A 109 2.97 22.91 5.79
CA ALA A 109 3.33 23.46 7.09
C ALA A 109 2.08 23.79 7.93
N GLY A 110 2.24 23.86 9.24
CA GLY A 110 1.15 24.19 10.14
C GLY A 110 0.16 23.03 10.31
N ASN A 111 -1.13 23.32 10.26
CA ASN A 111 -2.23 22.36 10.43
C ASN A 111 -2.97 22.18 9.08
N PRO A 112 -2.35 21.52 8.08
CA PRO A 112 -2.92 21.44 6.74
C PRO A 112 -4.17 20.57 6.71
N LYS A 113 -5.07 20.90 5.79
CA LYS A 113 -6.12 19.99 5.33
C LYS A 113 -5.56 19.16 4.19
N VAL A 114 -5.55 17.86 4.37
CA VAL A 114 -4.98 16.88 3.43
C VAL A 114 -6.08 15.99 2.90
N LEU A 115 -6.06 15.74 1.60
CA LEU A 115 -6.92 14.76 0.94
C LEU A 115 -6.06 13.66 0.35
N ASP A 116 -6.39 12.41 0.65
CA ASP A 116 -5.84 11.20 0.04
C ASP A 116 -6.91 10.54 -0.84
N LEU A 117 -6.74 10.59 -2.16
CA LEU A 117 -7.69 10.06 -3.15
C LEU A 117 -7.28 8.65 -3.59
N GLY A 118 -8.20 7.67 -3.43
CA GLY A 118 -7.91 6.28 -3.71
C GLY A 118 -6.98 5.70 -2.64
N THR A 119 -7.40 5.81 -1.37
CA THR A 119 -6.52 5.55 -0.21
C THR A 119 -6.11 4.09 -0.03
N GLY A 120 -6.85 3.13 -0.61
CA GLY A 120 -6.58 1.71 -0.50
C GLY A 120 -6.48 1.24 0.96
N SER A 121 -5.31 0.75 1.36
CA SER A 121 -5.03 0.34 2.75
C SER A 121 -4.96 1.51 3.76
N GLY A 122 -5.03 2.75 3.28
CA GLY A 122 -4.85 3.95 4.10
C GLY A 122 -3.38 4.36 4.29
N CYS A 123 -2.41 3.68 3.67
CA CYS A 123 -0.99 3.83 4.00
C CYS A 123 -0.48 5.27 3.81
N ILE A 124 -0.91 6.01 2.79
CA ILE A 124 -0.52 7.40 2.57
C ILE A 124 -1.21 8.32 3.58
N GLY A 125 -2.55 8.33 3.58
CA GLY A 125 -3.33 9.25 4.42
C GLY A 125 -3.07 9.07 5.91
N ILE A 126 -2.98 7.83 6.39
CA ILE A 126 -2.66 7.50 7.78
C ILE A 126 -1.26 7.97 8.14
N THR A 127 -0.27 7.70 7.27
CA THR A 127 1.10 8.15 7.52
C THR A 127 1.16 9.67 7.60
N LEU A 128 0.52 10.40 6.68
CA LEU A 128 0.46 11.87 6.73
C LEU A 128 -0.22 12.39 8.01
N ALA A 129 -1.27 11.72 8.48
CA ALA A 129 -1.94 12.08 9.74
C ALA A 129 -1.04 11.90 10.97
N LEU A 130 -0.12 10.94 10.93
CA LEU A 130 0.81 10.65 12.02
C LEU A 130 2.09 11.52 11.96
N GLU A 131 2.58 11.83 10.75
CA GLU A 131 3.81 12.60 10.55
C GLU A 131 3.61 14.11 10.63
N ILE A 132 2.41 14.61 10.34
CA ILE A 132 2.12 16.06 10.32
C ILE A 132 1.28 16.43 11.54
N PRO A 133 1.87 17.00 12.60
CA PRO A 133 1.12 17.40 13.77
C PRO A 133 0.00 18.40 13.42
N GLY A 134 -1.24 18.07 13.78
CA GLY A 134 -2.39 18.92 13.54
C GLY A 134 -2.99 18.83 12.13
N ALA A 135 -2.50 17.95 11.26
CA ALA A 135 -3.14 17.70 9.98
C ALA A 135 -4.59 17.20 10.13
N GLN A 136 -5.46 17.70 9.27
CA GLN A 136 -6.84 17.24 9.12
C GLN A 136 -6.91 16.41 7.85
N VAL A 137 -6.82 15.09 7.97
CA VAL A 137 -6.76 14.18 6.84
C VAL A 137 -8.13 13.62 6.53
N THR A 138 -8.56 13.78 5.28
CA THR A 138 -9.68 13.07 4.66
C THR A 138 -9.11 12.07 3.67
N ALA A 139 -9.55 10.83 3.72
CA ALA A 139 -9.15 9.77 2.81
C ALA A 139 -10.39 9.19 2.12
N THR A 140 -10.32 8.99 0.82
CA THR A 140 -11.45 8.50 0.03
C THR A 140 -11.08 7.28 -0.76
N ASP A 141 -12.05 6.40 -1.00
CA ASP A 141 -11.93 5.26 -1.91
C ASP A 141 -13.30 4.90 -2.48
N ALA A 142 -13.33 4.36 -3.67
CA ALA A 142 -14.53 3.85 -4.29
C ALA A 142 -14.94 2.46 -3.75
N SER A 143 -14.02 1.76 -3.09
CA SER A 143 -14.20 0.44 -2.51
C SER A 143 -14.44 0.51 -1.01
N GLU A 144 -15.66 0.18 -0.57
CA GLU A 144 -15.96 0.07 0.88
C GLU A 144 -15.08 -1.00 1.55
N ALA A 145 -14.76 -2.09 0.84
CA ALA A 145 -13.86 -3.12 1.37
C ALA A 145 -12.44 -2.56 1.64
N ALA A 146 -11.93 -1.68 0.77
CA ALA A 146 -10.67 -0.99 1.01
C ALA A 146 -10.78 -0.04 2.21
N LEU A 147 -11.87 0.70 2.31
CA LEU A 147 -12.11 1.61 3.45
C LEU A 147 -12.25 0.86 4.78
N GLU A 148 -12.80 -0.35 4.81
CA GLU A 148 -12.82 -1.18 6.02
C GLU A 148 -11.38 -1.51 6.49
N ILE A 149 -10.49 -1.90 5.56
CA ILE A 149 -9.07 -2.13 5.86
C ILE A 149 -8.40 -0.84 6.35
N ALA A 150 -8.61 0.29 5.66
CA ALA A 150 -8.02 1.57 6.03
C ALA A 150 -8.48 2.05 7.43
N ARG A 151 -9.77 1.90 7.76
CA ARG A 151 -10.31 2.21 9.10
C ARG A 151 -9.68 1.32 10.18
N GLY A 152 -9.50 0.02 9.89
CA GLY A 152 -8.81 -0.92 10.77
C GLY A 152 -7.37 -0.49 11.04
N ASN A 153 -6.62 -0.15 10.00
CA ASN A 153 -5.26 0.36 10.09
C ASN A 153 -5.16 1.66 10.87
N ALA A 154 -6.08 2.61 10.62
CA ALA A 154 -6.12 3.87 11.34
C ALA A 154 -6.39 3.66 12.84
N ALA A 155 -7.29 2.73 13.18
CA ALA A 155 -7.59 2.40 14.57
C ALA A 155 -6.39 1.75 15.27
N GLU A 156 -5.72 0.79 14.63
CA GLU A 156 -4.54 0.11 15.17
C GLU A 156 -3.37 1.07 15.40
N LEU A 157 -3.13 1.98 14.44
CA LEU A 157 -2.06 2.97 14.50
C LEU A 157 -2.44 4.24 15.28
N ALA A 158 -3.66 4.31 15.84
CA ALA A 158 -4.21 5.47 16.55
C ALA A 158 -4.18 6.78 15.72
N ALA A 159 -4.30 6.68 14.40
CA ALA A 159 -4.37 7.80 13.49
C ALA A 159 -5.80 8.39 13.42
N LYS A 160 -5.89 9.71 13.25
CA LYS A 160 -7.16 10.41 13.07
C LYS A 160 -7.33 10.76 11.60
N VAL A 161 -8.13 9.96 10.90
CA VAL A 161 -8.43 10.15 9.48
C VAL A 161 -9.94 10.06 9.29
N GLU A 162 -10.51 10.96 8.49
CA GLU A 162 -11.90 10.91 8.07
C GLU A 162 -11.99 10.10 6.77
N PHE A 163 -12.71 8.98 6.79
CA PHE A 163 -12.87 8.11 5.62
C PHE A 163 -14.22 8.32 4.95
N ARG A 164 -14.24 8.44 3.61
CA ARG A 164 -15.45 8.62 2.81
C ARG A 164 -15.43 7.70 1.60
N GLU A 165 -16.57 7.05 1.34
CA GLU A 165 -16.78 6.27 0.14
C GLU A 165 -17.19 7.18 -1.03
N GLY A 166 -16.62 6.92 -2.20
CA GLY A 166 -17.00 7.59 -3.44
C GLY A 166 -15.86 7.59 -4.48
N PHE A 167 -16.24 7.85 -5.72
CA PHE A 167 -15.32 7.87 -6.83
C PHE A 167 -14.72 9.28 -6.99
N TRP A 168 -13.43 9.41 -6.76
CA TRP A 168 -12.66 10.67 -6.81
C TRP A 168 -13.39 11.81 -6.08
N TRP A 169 -13.85 12.82 -6.81
CA TRP A 169 -14.43 14.05 -6.28
C TRP A 169 -15.85 13.87 -5.74
N ASP A 170 -16.57 12.82 -6.16
CA ASP A 170 -17.94 12.53 -5.70
C ASP A 170 -18.01 12.18 -4.21
N ALA A 171 -16.90 11.74 -3.64
CA ALA A 171 -16.79 11.47 -2.20
C ALA A 171 -16.79 12.74 -1.32
N LEU A 172 -16.60 13.91 -1.93
CA LEU A 172 -16.38 15.14 -1.19
C LEU A 172 -17.66 15.94 -0.94
N VAL A 173 -17.68 16.63 0.19
CA VAL A 173 -18.70 17.66 0.43
C VAL A 173 -18.47 18.84 -0.52
N PRO A 174 -19.54 19.43 -1.12
CA PRO A 174 -19.41 20.58 -1.99
C PRO A 174 -18.55 21.71 -1.38
N ASN A 175 -17.67 22.30 -2.19
CA ASN A 175 -16.75 23.38 -1.80
C ASN A 175 -15.68 22.98 -0.74
N SER A 176 -15.44 21.70 -0.52
CA SER A 176 -14.28 21.27 0.26
C SER A 176 -13.00 21.74 -0.40
N GLN A 177 -12.10 22.34 0.38
CA GLN A 177 -10.77 22.77 -0.08
C GLN A 177 -9.68 22.20 0.84
N PHE A 178 -8.55 21.85 0.22
CA PHE A 178 -7.40 21.21 0.86
C PHE A 178 -6.12 21.99 0.53
N ASP A 179 -5.17 21.92 1.46
CA ASP A 179 -3.84 22.51 1.27
C ASP A 179 -2.92 21.53 0.53
N LEU A 180 -3.24 20.25 0.62
CA LEU A 180 -2.54 19.17 -0.07
C LEU A 180 -3.54 18.12 -0.54
N ILE A 181 -3.40 17.71 -1.79
CA ILE A 181 -4.07 16.53 -2.36
C ILE A 181 -3.00 15.55 -2.78
N VAL A 182 -3.12 14.30 -2.36
CA VAL A 182 -2.22 13.20 -2.73
C VAL A 182 -3.01 12.06 -3.35
N SER A 183 -2.42 11.33 -4.27
CA SER A 183 -3.01 10.10 -4.81
C SER A 183 -1.94 9.20 -5.41
N ASN A 184 -2.11 7.90 -5.21
CA ASN A 184 -1.51 6.85 -6.01
C ASN A 184 -2.62 6.15 -6.80
N PRO A 185 -3.06 6.72 -7.94
CA PRO A 185 -4.19 6.18 -8.69
C PRO A 185 -3.77 5.00 -9.56
N PRO A 186 -4.72 4.19 -10.08
CA PRO A 186 -4.43 3.18 -11.08
C PRO A 186 -3.83 3.82 -12.34
N TYR A 187 -2.59 3.45 -12.70
CA TYR A 187 -1.86 4.03 -13.83
C TYR A 187 -1.23 2.99 -14.76
N ILE A 188 -1.38 1.70 -14.50
CA ILE A 188 -0.83 0.65 -15.35
C ILE A 188 -1.72 0.49 -16.59
N ARG A 189 -1.10 0.46 -17.78
CA ARG A 189 -1.83 0.20 -19.03
C ARG A 189 -2.37 -1.23 -19.04
N PRO A 190 -3.56 -1.49 -19.60
CA PRO A 190 -4.16 -2.83 -19.59
C PRO A 190 -3.39 -3.87 -20.41
N ASP A 191 -2.53 -3.44 -21.34
CA ASP A 191 -1.66 -4.30 -22.15
C ASP A 191 -0.25 -4.48 -21.57
N ASP A 192 0.04 -3.89 -20.41
CA ASP A 192 1.33 -4.01 -19.74
C ASP A 192 1.53 -5.44 -19.22
N GLU A 193 2.67 -6.05 -19.58
CA GLU A 193 3.00 -7.41 -19.16
C GLU A 193 3.16 -7.56 -17.64
N HIS A 194 3.47 -6.48 -16.92
CA HIS A 194 3.60 -6.49 -15.47
C HIS A 194 2.28 -6.84 -14.75
N LEU A 195 1.10 -6.55 -15.35
CA LEU A 195 -0.19 -6.91 -14.77
C LEU A 195 -0.35 -8.42 -14.52
N ARG A 196 0.32 -9.27 -15.32
CA ARG A 196 0.28 -10.73 -15.12
C ARG A 196 0.90 -11.17 -13.80
N ASN A 197 1.85 -10.40 -13.28
CA ASN A 197 2.52 -10.68 -12.02
C ASN A 197 1.74 -10.13 -10.81
N LEU A 198 0.66 -9.40 -11.06
CA LEU A 198 -0.17 -8.71 -10.06
C LEU A 198 -1.59 -9.27 -10.00
N GLU A 199 -1.82 -10.48 -10.53
CA GLU A 199 -3.14 -11.12 -10.65
C GLU A 199 -3.87 -11.35 -9.31
N TYR A 200 -3.14 -11.34 -8.20
CA TYR A 200 -3.69 -11.45 -6.86
C TYR A 200 -4.15 -10.12 -6.27
N GLU A 201 -3.76 -9.00 -6.87
CA GLU A 201 -4.13 -7.67 -6.41
C GLU A 201 -5.39 -7.16 -7.12
N PRO A 202 -6.19 -6.28 -6.50
CA PRO A 202 -7.44 -5.83 -7.10
C PRO A 202 -7.15 -5.05 -8.40
N LEU A 203 -7.64 -5.55 -9.52
CA LEU A 203 -7.37 -4.99 -10.85
C LEU A 203 -7.71 -3.49 -10.94
N GLN A 204 -8.78 -3.07 -10.28
CA GLN A 204 -9.22 -1.68 -10.22
C GLN A 204 -8.24 -0.73 -9.50
N ALA A 205 -7.33 -1.27 -8.67
CA ALA A 205 -6.27 -0.50 -8.03
C ALA A 205 -4.99 -0.43 -8.88
N LEU A 206 -4.92 -1.17 -9.98
CA LEU A 206 -3.75 -1.28 -10.84
C LEU A 206 -3.90 -0.53 -12.16
N THR A 207 -5.07 -0.65 -12.80
CA THR A 207 -5.31 -0.12 -14.15
C THR A 207 -6.66 0.56 -14.27
N ASP A 208 -6.72 1.61 -15.09
CA ASP A 208 -7.97 2.25 -15.50
C ASP A 208 -8.71 1.47 -16.59
N GLY A 209 -8.10 0.41 -17.12
CA GLY A 209 -8.65 -0.43 -18.20
C GLY A 209 -8.60 0.21 -19.59
N ILE A 210 -8.00 1.38 -19.76
CA ILE A 210 -8.01 2.16 -21.01
C ILE A 210 -6.59 2.44 -21.50
N ASN A 211 -5.86 3.33 -20.83
CA ASN A 211 -4.54 3.78 -21.29
C ASN A 211 -3.55 4.09 -20.15
N GLY A 212 -3.97 3.93 -18.90
CA GLY A 212 -3.19 4.23 -17.68
C GLY A 212 -3.14 5.71 -17.32
N LEU A 213 -3.90 6.59 -18.00
CA LEU A 213 -3.91 8.04 -17.78
C LEU A 213 -5.28 8.59 -17.38
N GLU A 214 -6.36 7.85 -17.57
CA GLU A 214 -7.71 8.34 -17.31
C GLU A 214 -7.96 8.72 -15.84
N CYS A 215 -7.46 7.92 -14.91
CA CYS A 215 -7.56 8.25 -13.49
C CYS A 215 -6.75 9.49 -13.13
N LEU A 216 -5.54 9.61 -13.66
CA LEU A 216 -4.68 10.79 -13.50
C LEU A 216 -5.33 12.04 -14.07
N GLN A 217 -5.95 11.95 -15.26
CA GLN A 217 -6.67 13.04 -15.89
C GLN A 217 -7.88 13.47 -15.07
N ALA A 218 -8.70 12.51 -14.61
CA ALA A 218 -9.88 12.81 -13.80
C ALA A 218 -9.50 13.53 -12.47
N ILE A 219 -8.37 13.14 -11.88
CA ILE A 219 -7.84 13.81 -10.68
C ILE A 219 -7.36 15.22 -11.04
N ALA A 220 -6.57 15.39 -12.10
CA ALA A 220 -6.03 16.68 -12.53
C ALA A 220 -7.14 17.69 -12.83
N ASP A 221 -8.19 17.28 -13.53
CA ASP A 221 -9.31 18.14 -13.95
C ASP A 221 -10.11 18.72 -12.77
N GLY A 222 -10.26 17.95 -11.68
CA GLY A 222 -11.01 18.41 -10.52
C GLY A 222 -10.17 19.09 -9.44
N ALA A 223 -8.85 18.87 -9.43
CA ALA A 223 -8.02 19.22 -8.29
C ALA A 223 -7.98 20.73 -7.98
N ILE A 224 -7.94 21.59 -8.99
CA ILE A 224 -7.88 23.06 -8.79
C ILE A 224 -9.12 23.59 -8.05
N ALA A 225 -10.29 23.03 -8.29
CA ALA A 225 -11.52 23.43 -7.60
C ALA A 225 -11.48 23.06 -6.10
N HIS A 226 -10.66 22.08 -5.74
CA HIS A 226 -10.53 21.54 -4.39
C HIS A 226 -9.24 21.93 -3.67
N LEU A 227 -8.36 22.73 -4.29
CA LEU A 227 -7.16 23.26 -3.68
C LEU A 227 -7.35 24.67 -3.15
N THR A 228 -6.81 24.94 -1.98
CA THR A 228 -6.63 26.33 -1.51
C THR A 228 -5.61 27.04 -2.38
N PRO A 229 -5.65 28.40 -2.47
CA PRO A 229 -4.61 29.15 -3.18
C PRO A 229 -3.21 28.83 -2.66
N GLY A 230 -2.32 28.35 -3.53
CA GLY A 230 -0.98 27.90 -3.16
C GLY A 230 -0.91 26.46 -2.65
N GLY A 231 -2.01 25.72 -2.69
CA GLY A 231 -2.05 24.29 -2.35
C GLY A 231 -1.32 23.40 -3.37
N TRP A 232 -1.04 22.17 -2.98
CA TRP A 232 -0.25 21.22 -3.74
C TRP A 232 -1.06 20.00 -4.17
N LEU A 233 -0.80 19.53 -5.39
CA LEU A 233 -1.22 18.21 -5.87
C LEU A 233 0.01 17.35 -6.07
N LEU A 234 0.05 16.17 -5.45
CA LEU A 234 1.09 15.18 -5.60
C LEU A 234 0.47 13.88 -6.13
N LEU A 235 0.98 13.40 -7.26
CA LEU A 235 0.50 12.18 -7.92
C LEU A 235 1.64 11.20 -8.15
N GLU A 236 1.41 9.94 -7.81
CA GLU A 236 2.25 8.85 -8.31
C GLU A 236 1.83 8.51 -9.74
N HIS A 237 2.78 8.15 -10.59
CA HIS A 237 2.55 7.76 -11.97
C HIS A 237 3.62 6.78 -12.46
N GLY A 238 3.38 6.09 -13.54
CA GLY A 238 4.33 5.17 -14.15
C GLY A 238 5.65 5.87 -14.55
N TYR A 239 6.74 5.12 -14.49
CA TYR A 239 8.10 5.64 -14.73
C TYR A 239 8.27 6.27 -16.12
N ASP A 240 7.47 5.87 -17.09
CA ASP A 240 7.46 6.35 -18.49
C ASP A 240 6.42 7.45 -18.76
N GLN A 241 5.47 7.70 -17.84
CA GLN A 241 4.36 8.63 -18.01
C GLN A 241 4.70 10.09 -17.64
N GLY A 242 5.88 10.36 -17.08
CA GLY A 242 6.20 11.66 -16.49
C GLY A 242 6.08 12.87 -17.43
N ALA A 243 6.30 12.73 -18.73
CA ALA A 243 6.14 13.81 -19.70
C ALA A 243 4.65 14.13 -19.95
N GLU A 244 3.83 13.10 -20.10
CA GLU A 244 2.39 13.20 -20.36
C GLU A 244 1.67 13.76 -19.15
N VAL A 245 1.99 13.26 -17.94
CA VAL A 245 1.40 13.76 -16.68
C VAL A 245 1.74 15.24 -16.44
N ARG A 246 2.98 15.66 -16.69
CA ARG A 246 3.34 17.08 -16.56
C ARG A 246 2.53 17.95 -17.53
N ALA A 247 2.43 17.55 -18.81
CA ALA A 247 1.65 18.28 -19.80
C ALA A 247 0.16 18.37 -19.42
N MET A 248 -0.40 17.28 -18.90
CA MET A 248 -1.77 17.19 -18.38
C MET A 248 -2.01 18.20 -17.24
N LEU A 249 -1.12 18.22 -16.25
CA LEU A 249 -1.20 19.13 -15.10
C LEU A 249 -1.04 20.60 -15.52
N GLU A 250 -0.12 20.91 -16.45
CA GLU A 250 0.05 22.25 -17.00
C GLU A 250 -1.22 22.72 -17.76
N GLN A 251 -1.85 21.84 -18.53
CA GLN A 251 -3.12 22.13 -19.23
C GLN A 251 -4.28 22.34 -18.25
N ALA A 252 -4.30 21.58 -17.14
CA ALA A 252 -5.26 21.79 -16.05
C ALA A 252 -5.04 23.11 -15.28
N GLY A 253 -3.94 23.83 -15.51
CA GLY A 253 -3.66 25.15 -14.92
C GLY A 253 -2.68 25.12 -13.74
N PHE A 254 -2.02 24.00 -13.47
CA PHE A 254 -0.97 23.94 -12.45
C PHE A 254 0.31 24.63 -12.89
N ALA A 255 0.98 25.30 -11.95
CA ALA A 255 2.28 25.92 -12.15
C ALA A 255 3.39 25.11 -11.47
N ALA A 256 4.64 25.30 -11.91
CA ALA A 256 5.83 24.68 -11.34
C ALA A 256 5.78 23.13 -11.29
N VAL A 257 5.12 22.52 -12.28
CA VAL A 257 4.97 21.07 -12.41
C VAL A 257 6.33 20.40 -12.59
N ARG A 258 6.60 19.37 -11.82
CA ARG A 258 7.87 18.63 -11.85
C ARG A 258 7.68 17.17 -11.46
N THR A 259 8.48 16.27 -12.02
CA THR A 259 8.58 14.88 -11.60
C THR A 259 9.76 14.69 -10.65
N LYS A 260 9.56 13.94 -9.59
CA LYS A 260 10.59 13.40 -8.70
C LYS A 260 10.79 11.91 -8.98
N LYS A 261 12.01 11.43 -8.82
CA LYS A 261 12.38 10.02 -8.92
C LYS A 261 12.92 9.57 -7.59
#